data_4d05b9f0243d798212f34882dfc35333
#
_entry.id   4d05b9f0243d798212f34882dfc35333
#
_cell.length_a   1.000
_cell.length_b   1.000
_cell.length_c   1.000
_cell.angle_alpha   90.00
_cell.angle_beta   90.00
_cell.angle_gamma   90.00
#
_symmetry.space_group_name_H-M   'P 1'
#
loop_
_entity.id
_entity.type
_entity.pdbx_description
1 polymer ?
#
loop_
_entity_poly.entity_id
_entity_poly.type
_entity_poly.pdbx_seq_one_letter_code
_entity_poly.pdbx_strand_id
1 'polypeptide(L)'
;NITGDTEGCTLDVATHAVTTPSGFKEAYTKFVQGGWPALSCAPEYGGQGLPFVLNSALYEMLNSANQAWTMYAGLSHGAYEALHAHGSDGLKTKYLPKLTSGEWTGTMCLTEPHCGTDLGLLRTKAEPQADGTYKITGNKIFISAGEHDFTSNIVHLVLARLPDAPAGSKGISLFV
;
A
#
# COMPACT_ATOMS: atom_id res chain seq x y z
N ASN A 1 9.50 -15.20 -11.57
CA ASN A 1 10.72 -14.65 -12.20
C ASN A 1 11.93 -14.84 -11.28
N ILE A 2 12.56 -16.03 -11.36
CA ILE A 2 13.74 -16.38 -10.54
C ILE A 2 14.89 -15.39 -10.74
N THR A 3 15.09 -14.91 -11.98
CA THR A 3 16.14 -13.93 -12.28
C THR A 3 15.91 -12.61 -11.56
N GLY A 4 14.70 -12.08 -11.60
CA GLY A 4 14.35 -10.85 -10.89
C GLY A 4 14.51 -10.96 -9.37
N ASP A 5 14.13 -12.09 -8.78
CA ASP A 5 14.32 -12.33 -7.34
C ASP A 5 15.80 -12.36 -6.94
N THR A 6 16.67 -12.79 -7.86
CA THR A 6 18.12 -12.83 -7.63
C THR A 6 18.76 -11.44 -7.82
N GLU A 7 18.30 -10.65 -8.79
CA GLU A 7 18.81 -9.29 -9.05
C GLU A 7 18.51 -8.35 -7.88
N GLY A 8 17.29 -8.43 -7.31
CA GLY A 8 16.80 -7.49 -6.31
C GLY A 8 16.51 -6.09 -6.88
N CYS A 9 16.09 -5.18 -6.03
CA CYS A 9 15.88 -3.78 -6.37
C CYS A 9 17.18 -2.99 -6.33
N THR A 10 17.29 -1.95 -7.16
CA THR A 10 18.41 -1.00 -7.14
C THR A 10 17.97 0.33 -6.57
N LEU A 11 18.67 0.84 -5.56
CA LEU A 11 18.45 2.16 -4.96
C LEU A 11 19.46 3.16 -5.53
N ASP A 12 18.97 4.24 -6.11
CA ASP A 12 19.77 5.44 -6.37
C ASP A 12 19.84 6.28 -5.08
N VAL A 13 20.99 6.31 -4.45
CA VAL A 13 21.20 7.01 -3.17
C VAL A 13 21.03 8.54 -3.29
N ALA A 14 21.29 9.11 -4.48
CA ALA A 14 21.22 10.56 -4.69
C ALA A 14 19.78 11.05 -4.86
N THR A 15 18.95 10.28 -5.51
CA THR A 15 17.54 10.62 -5.81
C THR A 15 16.56 9.88 -4.91
N HIS A 16 17.01 8.87 -4.18
CA HIS A 16 16.20 7.92 -3.41
C HIS A 16 15.21 7.10 -4.26
N ALA A 17 15.36 7.11 -5.58
CA ALA A 17 14.52 6.32 -6.48
C ALA A 17 14.91 4.83 -6.42
N VAL A 18 13.90 3.98 -6.50
CA VAL A 18 14.08 2.52 -6.55
C VAL A 18 13.66 2.01 -7.92
N THR A 19 14.57 1.27 -8.57
CA THR A 19 14.27 0.49 -9.77
C THR A 19 14.02 -0.94 -9.39
N THR A 20 12.89 -1.48 -9.80
CA THR A 20 12.52 -2.88 -9.52
C THR A 20 13.26 -3.84 -10.47
N PRO A 21 13.35 -5.15 -10.10
CA PRO A 21 14.04 -6.14 -10.93
C PRO A 21 13.45 -6.26 -12.34
N SER A 22 14.28 -6.75 -13.26
CA SER A 22 13.87 -7.01 -14.66
C SER A 22 12.59 -7.85 -14.74
N GLY A 23 11.64 -7.39 -15.54
CA GLY A 23 10.35 -8.06 -15.76
C GLY A 23 9.27 -7.76 -14.73
N PHE A 24 9.58 -7.12 -13.60
CA PHE A 24 8.57 -6.78 -12.57
C PHE A 24 7.59 -5.72 -13.06
N LYS A 25 8.09 -4.66 -13.67
CA LYS A 25 7.28 -3.56 -14.22
C LYS A 25 6.39 -4.02 -15.37
N GLU A 26 6.94 -4.83 -16.28
CA GLU A 26 6.19 -5.40 -17.39
C GLU A 26 5.10 -6.35 -16.91
N ALA A 27 5.38 -7.15 -15.89
CA ALA A 27 4.38 -8.02 -15.26
C ALA A 27 3.26 -7.19 -14.62
N TYR A 28 3.59 -6.08 -13.95
CA TYR A 28 2.60 -5.18 -13.37
C TYR A 28 1.75 -4.53 -14.47
N THR A 29 2.35 -4.07 -15.55
CA THR A 29 1.61 -3.51 -16.70
C THR A 29 0.61 -4.52 -17.27
N LYS A 30 1.02 -5.78 -17.46
CA LYS A 30 0.10 -6.83 -17.93
C LYS A 30 -1.00 -7.16 -16.92
N PHE A 31 -0.69 -7.16 -15.64
CA PHE A 31 -1.65 -7.36 -14.56
C PHE A 31 -2.74 -6.27 -14.58
N VAL A 32 -2.34 -5.01 -14.70
CA VAL A 32 -3.26 -3.87 -14.82
C VAL A 32 -4.08 -3.93 -16.11
N GLN A 33 -3.45 -4.19 -17.27
CA GLN A 33 -4.13 -4.31 -18.56
C GLN A 33 -5.16 -5.45 -18.58
N GLY A 34 -4.92 -6.52 -17.83
CA GLY A 34 -5.85 -7.62 -17.64
C GLY A 34 -7.03 -7.29 -16.72
N GLY A 35 -7.06 -6.12 -16.08
CA GLY A 35 -8.11 -5.70 -15.16
C GLY A 35 -8.07 -6.41 -13.80
N TRP A 36 -6.98 -7.09 -13.49
CA TRP A 36 -6.87 -7.89 -12.27
C TRP A 36 -6.91 -7.11 -10.95
N PRO A 37 -6.40 -5.86 -10.86
CA PRO A 37 -6.53 -5.06 -9.64
C PRO A 37 -7.99 -4.80 -9.26
N ALA A 38 -8.87 -4.70 -10.27
CA ALA A 38 -10.28 -4.36 -10.12
C ALA A 38 -11.19 -5.54 -9.76
N LEU A 39 -10.69 -6.77 -9.72
CA LEU A 39 -11.47 -8.01 -9.72
C LEU A 39 -12.59 -8.02 -8.67
N SER A 40 -12.28 -7.75 -7.40
CA SER A 40 -13.24 -7.73 -6.29
C SER A 40 -13.59 -6.33 -5.80
N CYS A 41 -13.05 -5.29 -6.45
CA CYS A 41 -13.36 -3.90 -6.10
C CYS A 41 -14.80 -3.53 -6.49
N ALA A 42 -15.38 -2.57 -5.77
CA ALA A 42 -16.76 -2.13 -5.98
C ALA A 42 -16.94 -1.42 -7.34
N PRO A 43 -18.05 -1.70 -8.06
CA PRO A 43 -18.32 -1.13 -9.39
C PRO A 43 -18.35 0.40 -9.41
N GLU A 44 -18.82 1.05 -8.35
CA GLU A 44 -18.86 2.51 -8.22
C GLU A 44 -17.48 3.18 -8.29
N TYR A 45 -16.41 2.42 -8.02
CA TYR A 45 -15.01 2.88 -8.13
C TYR A 45 -14.26 2.26 -9.32
N GLY A 46 -15.00 1.70 -10.29
CA GLY A 46 -14.44 1.08 -11.49
C GLY A 46 -14.06 -0.40 -11.32
N GLY A 47 -14.50 -1.03 -10.23
CA GLY A 47 -14.29 -2.45 -9.95
C GLY A 47 -15.22 -3.37 -10.76
N GLN A 48 -14.88 -4.66 -10.79
CA GLN A 48 -15.71 -5.68 -11.44
C GLN A 48 -16.77 -6.28 -10.51
N GLY A 49 -16.68 -6.04 -9.20
CA GLY A 49 -17.64 -6.49 -8.19
C GLY A 49 -17.73 -8.01 -8.05
N LEU A 50 -16.69 -8.75 -8.44
CA LEU A 50 -16.69 -10.20 -8.35
C LEU A 50 -16.46 -10.67 -6.89
N PRO A 51 -16.94 -11.87 -6.53
CA PRO A 51 -16.77 -12.39 -5.18
C PRO A 51 -15.31 -12.44 -4.73
N PHE A 52 -15.04 -12.06 -3.49
CA PHE A 52 -13.69 -12.04 -2.90
C PHE A 52 -12.97 -13.39 -2.97
N VAL A 53 -13.69 -14.51 -3.00
CA VAL A 53 -13.10 -15.84 -3.18
C VAL A 53 -12.33 -15.97 -4.49
N LEU A 54 -12.74 -15.29 -5.56
CA LEU A 54 -12.00 -15.27 -6.82
C LEU A 54 -10.70 -14.47 -6.69
N ASN A 55 -10.74 -13.36 -5.94
CA ASN A 55 -9.54 -12.60 -5.61
C ASN A 55 -8.55 -13.45 -4.79
N SER A 56 -9.03 -14.23 -3.82
CA SER A 56 -8.19 -15.15 -3.03
C SER A 56 -7.53 -16.20 -3.92
N ALA A 57 -8.27 -16.79 -4.86
CA ALA A 57 -7.72 -17.75 -5.81
C ALA A 57 -6.67 -17.12 -6.74
N LEU A 58 -6.91 -15.87 -7.20
CA LEU A 58 -5.94 -15.12 -7.99
C LEU A 58 -4.64 -14.93 -7.20
N TYR A 59 -4.74 -14.47 -5.94
CA TYR A 59 -3.55 -14.23 -5.11
C TYR A 59 -2.81 -15.53 -4.73
N GLU A 60 -3.49 -16.66 -4.60
CA GLU A 60 -2.83 -17.97 -4.46
C GLU A 60 -1.96 -18.27 -5.67
N MET A 61 -2.48 -18.09 -6.89
CA MET A 61 -1.72 -18.29 -8.13
C MET A 61 -0.54 -17.31 -8.26
N LEU A 62 -0.75 -16.02 -7.94
CA LEU A 62 0.28 -15.00 -8.00
C LEU A 62 1.41 -15.26 -6.99
N ASN A 63 1.08 -15.61 -5.75
CA ASN A 63 2.08 -15.96 -4.73
C ASN A 63 2.87 -17.20 -5.10
N SER A 64 2.22 -18.19 -5.69
CA SER A 64 2.89 -19.41 -6.18
C SER A 64 3.85 -19.10 -7.34
N ALA A 65 3.52 -18.10 -8.16
CA ALA A 65 4.36 -17.70 -9.30
C ALA A 65 5.54 -16.83 -8.87
N ASN A 66 5.31 -15.81 -8.05
CA ASN A 66 6.34 -14.90 -7.50
C ASN A 66 5.78 -14.09 -6.34
N GLN A 67 6.08 -14.49 -5.11
CA GLN A 67 5.60 -13.80 -3.90
C GLN A 67 6.19 -12.39 -3.76
N ALA A 68 7.46 -12.17 -4.11
CA ALA A 68 8.10 -10.86 -4.00
C ALA A 68 7.36 -9.82 -4.88
N TRP A 69 7.01 -10.19 -6.10
CA TRP A 69 6.19 -9.35 -6.98
C TRP A 69 4.76 -9.16 -6.44
N THR A 70 4.16 -10.22 -5.92
CA THR A 70 2.78 -10.20 -5.43
C THR A 70 2.59 -9.25 -4.24
N MET A 71 3.63 -8.99 -3.46
CA MET A 71 3.60 -8.01 -2.36
C MET A 71 3.15 -6.61 -2.83
N TYR A 72 3.55 -6.17 -4.01
CA TYR A 72 3.14 -4.86 -4.56
C TYR A 72 1.63 -4.82 -4.83
N ALA A 73 1.10 -5.82 -5.52
CA ALA A 73 -0.32 -5.90 -5.82
C ALA A 73 -1.18 -6.12 -4.56
N GLY A 74 -0.74 -7.01 -3.66
CA GLY A 74 -1.46 -7.35 -2.43
C GLY A 74 -1.60 -6.18 -1.47
N LEU A 75 -0.55 -5.39 -1.27
CA LEU A 75 -0.59 -4.20 -0.41
C LEU A 75 -1.49 -3.12 -1.02
N SER A 76 -1.50 -2.97 -2.34
CA SER A 76 -2.40 -2.04 -3.04
C SER A 76 -3.88 -2.41 -2.82
N HIS A 77 -4.20 -3.71 -2.90
CA HIS A 77 -5.55 -4.19 -2.59
C HIS A 77 -5.91 -3.99 -1.11
N GLY A 78 -4.98 -4.24 -0.19
CA GLY A 78 -5.16 -3.97 1.24
C GLY A 78 -5.44 -2.49 1.53
N ALA A 79 -4.76 -1.57 0.85
CA ALA A 79 -5.01 -0.13 0.95
C ALA A 79 -6.40 0.23 0.41
N TYR A 80 -6.82 -0.38 -0.72
CA TYR A 80 -8.18 -0.23 -1.24
C TYR A 80 -9.22 -0.66 -0.20
N GLU A 81 -9.11 -1.85 0.36
CA GLU A 81 -10.07 -2.40 1.34
C GLU A 81 -10.18 -1.52 2.59
N ALA A 82 -9.06 -1.06 3.13
CA ALA A 82 -9.05 -0.19 4.31
C ALA A 82 -9.77 1.15 4.03
N LEU A 83 -9.48 1.78 2.89
CA LEU A 83 -10.12 3.02 2.49
C LEU A 83 -11.60 2.83 2.14
N HIS A 84 -11.95 1.73 1.48
CA HIS A 84 -13.33 1.41 1.13
C HIS A 84 -14.19 1.22 2.39
N ALA A 85 -13.68 0.50 3.38
CA ALA A 85 -14.39 0.24 4.63
C ALA A 85 -14.49 1.46 5.55
N HIS A 86 -13.43 2.28 5.65
CA HIS A 86 -13.27 3.26 6.72
C HIS A 86 -12.98 4.70 6.25
N GLY A 87 -12.67 4.91 4.97
CA GLY A 87 -12.39 6.23 4.43
C GLY A 87 -13.63 7.14 4.40
N SER A 88 -13.44 8.45 4.55
CA SER A 88 -14.48 9.43 4.24
C SER A 88 -14.81 9.42 2.74
N ASP A 89 -15.98 9.95 2.36
CA ASP A 89 -16.39 10.01 0.95
C ASP A 89 -15.37 10.74 0.08
N GLY A 90 -14.75 11.81 0.61
CA GLY A 90 -13.69 12.55 -0.08
C GLY A 90 -12.45 11.69 -0.33
N LEU A 91 -12.03 10.89 0.66
CA LEU A 91 -10.90 9.96 0.50
C LEU A 91 -11.24 8.84 -0.49
N LYS A 92 -12.43 8.25 -0.38
CA LYS A 92 -12.90 7.21 -1.30
C LYS A 92 -12.90 7.70 -2.75
N THR A 93 -13.51 8.86 -3.00
CA THR A 93 -13.59 9.45 -4.34
C THR A 93 -12.20 9.74 -4.92
N LYS A 94 -11.26 10.18 -4.08
CA LYS A 94 -9.90 10.53 -4.51
C LYS A 94 -9.04 9.31 -4.81
N TYR A 95 -9.04 8.30 -3.94
CA TYR A 95 -8.05 7.23 -3.95
C TYR A 95 -8.57 5.92 -4.56
N LEU A 96 -9.84 5.52 -4.31
CA LEU A 96 -10.31 4.20 -4.72
C LEU A 96 -10.29 3.97 -6.23
N PRO A 97 -10.71 4.92 -7.11
CA PRO A 97 -10.62 4.70 -8.55
C PRO A 97 -9.18 4.47 -9.03
N LYS A 98 -8.21 5.15 -8.43
CA LYS A 98 -6.78 5.03 -8.79
C LYS A 98 -6.16 3.70 -8.33
N LEU A 99 -6.54 3.24 -7.14
CA LEU A 99 -6.11 1.92 -6.63
C LEU A 99 -6.79 0.78 -7.42
N THR A 100 -8.08 0.92 -7.73
CA THR A 100 -8.86 -0.05 -8.51
C THR A 100 -8.31 -0.21 -9.93
N SER A 101 -7.96 0.90 -10.59
CA SER A 101 -7.37 0.85 -11.93
C SER A 101 -5.91 0.37 -11.95
N GLY A 102 -5.24 0.33 -10.80
CA GLY A 102 -3.79 0.08 -10.72
C GLY A 102 -2.92 1.24 -11.18
N GLU A 103 -3.50 2.43 -11.41
CA GLU A 103 -2.74 3.65 -11.74
C GLU A 103 -1.85 4.10 -10.57
N TRP A 104 -2.32 3.87 -9.33
CA TRP A 104 -1.57 4.05 -8.11
C TRP A 104 -1.49 2.73 -7.33
N THR A 105 -0.40 2.57 -6.59
CA THR A 105 -0.24 1.46 -5.64
C THR A 105 -0.50 1.93 -4.22
N GLY A 106 -0.51 0.98 -3.28
CA GLY A 106 -0.69 1.26 -1.86
C GLY A 106 0.29 0.51 -0.98
N THR A 107 0.56 1.03 0.21
CA THR A 107 1.42 0.42 1.21
C THR A 107 0.85 0.55 2.60
N MET A 108 1.37 -0.26 3.52
CA MET A 108 1.12 -0.14 4.96
C MET A 108 2.41 0.24 5.67
N CYS A 109 2.47 1.47 6.24
CA CYS A 109 3.60 1.99 6.99
C CYS A 109 3.36 1.78 8.49
N LEU A 110 3.73 0.59 8.98
CA LEU A 110 3.48 0.11 10.33
C LEU A 110 4.73 0.16 11.20
N THR A 111 5.78 -0.55 10.80
CA THR A 111 6.97 -0.86 11.59
C THR A 111 7.88 0.36 11.79
N GLU A 112 8.39 0.51 13.00
CA GLU A 112 9.39 1.52 13.37
C GLU A 112 10.69 0.83 13.82
N PRO A 113 11.84 1.53 13.85
CA PRO A 113 13.13 0.91 14.22
C PRO A 113 13.13 0.18 15.57
N HIS A 114 12.25 0.55 16.47
CA HIS A 114 12.16 0.00 17.83
C HIS A 114 10.90 -0.82 18.08
N CYS A 115 9.96 -0.90 17.15
CA CYS A 115 8.75 -1.69 17.31
C CYS A 115 8.15 -2.13 15.98
N GLY A 116 7.60 -3.33 15.96
CA GLY A 116 6.87 -3.91 14.82
C GLY A 116 5.78 -4.84 15.33
N THR A 117 6.13 -5.84 16.13
CA THR A 117 5.17 -6.74 16.79
C THR A 117 4.41 -6.02 17.91
N ASP A 118 5.11 -5.30 18.79
CA ASP A 118 4.49 -4.49 19.84
C ASP A 118 4.24 -3.06 19.34
N LEU A 119 3.12 -2.85 18.65
CA LEU A 119 2.70 -1.54 18.16
C LEU A 119 2.37 -0.56 19.29
N GLY A 120 2.15 -1.03 20.51
CA GLY A 120 1.94 -0.16 21.67
C GLY A 120 3.08 0.84 21.89
N LEU A 121 4.28 0.53 21.41
CA LEU A 121 5.48 1.36 21.47
C LEU A 121 5.64 2.39 20.35
N LEU A 122 4.74 2.41 19.36
CA LEU A 122 4.78 3.29 18.18
C LEU A 122 4.89 4.77 18.58
N ARG A 123 5.80 5.50 17.94
CA ARG A 123 6.15 6.90 18.25
C ARG A 123 5.85 7.89 17.13
N THR A 124 5.57 7.45 15.91
CA THR A 124 5.17 8.34 14.81
C THR A 124 3.98 9.19 15.24
N LYS A 125 4.06 10.49 15.01
CA LYS A 125 3.04 11.48 15.41
C LYS A 125 2.29 12.00 14.19
N ALA A 126 1.02 12.34 14.39
CA ALA A 126 0.16 13.02 13.43
C ALA A 126 -0.42 14.27 14.09
N GLU A 127 0.05 15.44 13.68
CA GLU A 127 -0.36 16.74 14.21
C GLU A 127 -1.43 17.35 13.30
N PRO A 128 -2.66 17.61 13.80
CA PRO A 128 -3.70 18.21 12.99
C PRO A 128 -3.32 19.62 12.52
N GLN A 129 -3.66 19.94 11.27
CA GLN A 129 -3.42 21.23 10.65
C GLN A 129 -4.74 22.00 10.47
N ALA A 130 -4.65 23.33 10.29
CA ALA A 130 -5.82 24.20 10.15
C ALA A 130 -6.67 23.92 8.90
N ASP A 131 -6.10 23.28 7.89
CA ASP A 131 -6.77 22.90 6.64
C ASP A 131 -7.43 21.51 6.70
N GLY A 132 -7.43 20.85 7.86
CA GLY A 132 -7.98 19.52 8.06
C GLY A 132 -7.04 18.37 7.66
N THR A 133 -5.82 18.67 7.24
CA THR A 133 -4.77 17.66 7.00
C THR A 133 -3.99 17.35 8.29
N TYR A 134 -3.05 16.41 8.20
CA TYR A 134 -2.18 16.05 9.31
C TYR A 134 -0.72 16.10 8.88
N LYS A 135 0.13 16.73 9.71
CA LYS A 135 1.57 16.65 9.58
C LYS A 135 2.07 15.38 10.29
N ILE A 136 2.56 14.41 9.52
CA ILE A 136 3.09 13.17 10.06
C ILE A 136 4.61 13.29 10.23
N THR A 137 5.10 12.92 11.41
CA THR A 137 6.53 12.95 11.75
C THR A 137 6.94 11.66 12.45
N GLY A 138 7.92 10.96 11.89
CA GLY A 138 8.43 9.70 12.44
C GLY A 138 9.29 8.96 11.43
N ASN A 139 9.76 7.78 11.84
CA ASN A 139 10.57 6.90 11.01
C ASN A 139 9.88 5.54 10.90
N LYS A 140 9.64 5.12 9.66
CA LYS A 140 9.12 3.78 9.35
C LYS A 140 10.21 2.98 8.65
N ILE A 141 10.29 1.67 8.94
CA ILE A 141 11.26 0.77 8.32
C ILE A 141 10.56 -0.48 7.79
N PHE A 142 11.21 -1.19 6.87
CA PHE A 142 10.71 -2.44 6.28
C PHE A 142 9.32 -2.27 5.62
N ILE A 143 9.14 -1.16 4.92
CA ILE A 143 7.88 -0.89 4.22
C ILE A 143 7.93 -1.57 2.87
N SER A 144 7.24 -2.71 2.75
CA SER A 144 7.12 -3.43 1.49
C SER A 144 6.48 -2.55 0.43
N ALA A 145 7.05 -2.49 -0.76
CA ALA A 145 6.62 -1.62 -1.85
C ALA A 145 6.58 -0.12 -1.48
N GLY A 146 7.43 0.31 -0.52
CA GLY A 146 7.46 1.70 -0.04
C GLY A 146 7.97 2.69 -1.08
N GLU A 147 8.81 2.24 -2.01
CA GLU A 147 9.27 2.98 -3.18
C GLU A 147 9.49 2.01 -4.33
N HIS A 148 9.08 2.38 -5.56
CA HIS A 148 9.23 1.57 -6.76
C HIS A 148 8.88 2.36 -8.03
N ASP A 149 9.19 1.81 -9.20
CA ASP A 149 9.01 2.43 -10.51
C ASP A 149 7.78 1.93 -11.31
N PHE A 150 6.81 1.27 -10.67
CA PHE A 150 5.61 0.75 -11.35
C PHE A 150 4.62 1.84 -11.70
N THR A 151 4.40 2.77 -10.79
CA THR A 151 3.33 3.77 -10.86
C THR A 151 3.85 5.17 -10.53
N SER A 152 3.08 6.18 -10.90
CA SER A 152 3.42 7.59 -10.65
C SER A 152 3.16 8.04 -9.20
N ASN A 153 2.45 7.23 -8.41
CA ASN A 153 2.14 7.55 -7.02
C ASN A 153 1.92 6.29 -6.18
N ILE A 154 2.29 6.37 -4.91
CA ILE A 154 2.10 5.33 -3.91
C ILE A 154 1.29 5.90 -2.76
N VAL A 155 0.15 5.30 -2.46
CA VAL A 155 -0.72 5.70 -1.35
C VAL A 155 -0.25 5.01 -0.07
N HIS A 156 0.32 5.76 0.85
CA HIS A 156 0.80 5.23 2.12
C HIS A 156 -0.30 5.26 3.18
N LEU A 157 -0.66 4.10 3.72
CA LEU A 157 -1.45 4.00 4.95
C LEU A 157 -0.49 4.00 6.14
N VAL A 158 -0.53 5.05 6.96
CA VAL A 158 0.46 5.29 8.01
C VAL A 158 -0.15 5.18 9.39
N LEU A 159 0.38 4.29 10.24
CA LEU A 159 0.04 4.27 11.66
C LEU A 159 0.77 5.38 12.40
N ALA A 160 0.02 6.22 13.09
CA ALA A 160 0.55 7.33 13.89
C ALA A 160 -0.33 7.63 15.11
N ARG A 161 0.15 8.48 16.01
CA ARG A 161 -0.57 8.92 17.21
C ARG A 161 -0.95 10.40 17.11
N LEU A 162 -2.16 10.72 17.48
CA LEU A 162 -2.57 12.09 17.76
C LEU A 162 -1.91 12.61 19.05
N PRO A 163 -1.77 13.92 19.26
CA PRO A 163 -1.11 14.50 20.44
C PRO A 163 -1.68 14.00 21.78
N ASP A 164 -3.01 13.89 21.88
CA ASP A 164 -3.71 13.51 23.11
C ASP A 164 -4.12 12.03 23.12
N ALA A 165 -3.55 11.21 22.23
CA ALA A 165 -3.90 9.80 22.14
C ALA A 165 -3.44 9.02 23.40
N PRO A 166 -4.25 8.08 23.91
CA PRO A 166 -3.88 7.24 25.05
C PRO A 166 -2.64 6.39 24.70
N ALA A 167 -1.90 5.99 25.73
CA ALA A 167 -0.77 5.07 25.59
C ALA A 167 -1.23 3.70 25.06
N GLY A 168 -0.31 2.93 24.49
CA GLY A 168 -0.56 1.60 23.98
C GLY A 168 -1.28 1.58 22.62
N SER A 169 -1.77 0.42 22.21
CA SER A 169 -2.39 0.20 20.90
C SER A 169 -3.69 0.99 20.67
N LYS A 170 -4.42 1.30 21.75
CA LYS A 170 -5.68 2.06 21.68
C LYS A 170 -5.52 3.52 21.22
N GLY A 171 -4.30 4.06 21.29
CA GLY A 171 -4.01 5.42 20.83
C GLY A 171 -3.46 5.51 19.41
N ILE A 172 -3.50 4.43 18.64
CA ILE A 172 -3.01 4.39 17.27
C ILE A 172 -4.17 4.70 16.32
N SER A 173 -3.92 5.59 15.37
CA SER A 173 -4.84 5.90 14.27
C SER A 173 -4.17 5.63 12.92
N LEU A 174 -4.96 5.44 11.87
CA LEU A 174 -4.52 5.24 10.51
C LEU A 174 -4.72 6.53 9.70
N PHE A 175 -3.69 6.93 8.99
CA PHE A 175 -3.68 8.12 8.13
C PHE A 175 -3.35 7.74 6.68
N VAL A 176 -3.77 8.57 5.75
CA VAL A 176 -3.48 8.46 4.32
C VAL A 176 -2.94 9.78 3.77
#